data_fe919cd420221413cb59ffd1a0d3eaaa
#
_entry.id   fe919cd420221413cb59ffd1a0d3eaaa
#
_cell.length_a   1.000
_cell.length_b   1.000
_cell.length_c   1.000
_cell.angle_alpha   90.00
_cell.angle_beta   90.00
_cell.angle_gamma   90.00
#
_symmetry.space_group_name_H-M   'P 1'
#
loop_
_entity.id
_entity.type
_entity.pdbx_description
1 polymer ?
#
loop_
_entity_poly.entity_id
_entity_poly.type
_entity_poly.pdbx_seq_one_letter_code
_entity_poly.pdbx_strand_id
1 'polypeptide(L)'
;PAYGRNQEGQRFSPLKQINADNVHKLKEAWVFRTGDVKQPNDPGEITNEVTPIKVGDTLYLCTAHQRLFALDAASGKEKWHYDPELKTNESFQHVTCRGVSYHEAKAETASPEVMADCPRRIILPVNDGRLIAINAENGKLCETFANKGVLNLQSNMPDTKPGLYE
;
A
#
# COMPACT_ATOMS: atom_id res chain seq x y z
N PRO A 1 7.77 -0.06 -9.94
CA PRO A 1 8.63 -0.03 -8.75
C PRO A 1 8.24 -1.15 -7.81
N ALA A 2 9.25 -1.77 -7.21
CA ALA A 2 9.05 -2.85 -6.25
C ALA A 2 9.89 -2.58 -5.01
N TYR A 3 9.41 -3.06 -3.86
CA TYR A 3 10.20 -3.11 -2.64
C TYR A 3 11.51 -3.88 -2.91
N GLY A 4 12.64 -3.32 -2.49
CA GLY A 4 13.93 -3.94 -2.75
C GLY A 4 14.52 -3.67 -4.13
N ARG A 5 13.89 -2.86 -5.00
CA ARG A 5 14.31 -2.41 -6.31
C ARG A 5 14.19 -3.48 -7.41
N ASN A 6 14.69 -4.67 -7.21
CA ASN A 6 14.73 -5.77 -8.18
C ASN A 6 14.43 -7.12 -7.50
N GLN A 7 14.38 -8.19 -8.29
CA GLN A 7 14.09 -9.54 -7.77
C GLN A 7 15.16 -10.05 -6.81
N GLU A 8 16.41 -9.59 -6.96
CA GLU A 8 17.51 -9.93 -6.06
C GLU A 8 17.47 -9.17 -4.73
N GLY A 9 16.53 -8.24 -4.58
CA GLY A 9 16.35 -7.48 -3.35
C GLY A 9 17.53 -6.61 -2.94
N GLN A 10 18.28 -6.10 -3.90
CA GLN A 10 19.54 -5.37 -3.65
C GLN A 10 19.38 -4.09 -2.85
N ARG A 11 18.18 -3.49 -2.83
CA ARG A 11 17.85 -2.24 -2.09
C ARG A 11 18.78 -1.06 -2.36
N PHE A 12 19.60 -1.15 -3.39
CA PHE A 12 20.54 -0.12 -3.77
C PHE A 12 19.88 0.90 -4.70
N SER A 13 19.99 2.19 -4.38
CA SER A 13 19.52 3.26 -5.26
C SER A 13 20.65 3.66 -6.24
N PRO A 14 20.39 3.70 -7.56
CA PRO A 14 21.35 4.23 -8.54
C PRO A 14 21.37 5.75 -8.56
N LEU A 15 20.50 6.42 -7.81
CA LEU A 15 20.43 7.88 -7.75
C LEU A 15 21.67 8.43 -7.05
N LYS A 16 22.26 9.49 -7.59
CA LYS A 16 23.50 10.10 -7.10
C LYS A 16 23.34 11.55 -6.65
N GLN A 17 22.11 12.08 -6.67
CA GLN A 17 21.85 13.48 -6.29
C GLN A 17 22.17 13.73 -4.80
N ILE A 18 21.97 12.72 -3.95
CA ILE A 18 22.34 12.77 -2.54
C ILE A 18 23.59 11.89 -2.36
N ASN A 19 24.63 12.46 -1.77
CA ASN A 19 25.92 11.83 -1.56
C ASN A 19 26.59 12.36 -0.27
N ALA A 20 27.77 11.87 0.06
CA ALA A 20 28.49 12.26 1.28
C ALA A 20 28.75 13.76 1.38
N ASP A 21 28.93 14.46 0.25
CA ASP A 21 29.27 15.87 0.23
C ASP A 21 28.06 16.79 0.44
N ASN A 22 26.84 16.27 0.31
CA ASN A 22 25.63 17.11 0.37
C ASN A 22 24.53 16.57 1.29
N VAL A 23 24.66 15.36 1.83
CA VAL A 23 23.64 14.76 2.73
C VAL A 23 23.37 15.65 3.96
N HIS A 24 24.39 16.34 4.48
CA HIS A 24 24.24 17.27 5.61
C HIS A 24 23.41 18.52 5.30
N LYS A 25 23.14 18.81 4.02
CA LYS A 25 22.32 19.94 3.56
C LYS A 25 20.84 19.59 3.44
N LEU A 26 20.46 18.32 3.65
CA LEU A 26 19.07 17.91 3.60
C LEU A 26 18.26 18.65 4.68
N LYS A 27 17.06 19.08 4.29
CA LYS A 27 16.07 19.66 5.17
C LYS A 27 14.76 18.93 5.01
N GLU A 28 13.96 18.88 6.07
CA GLU A 28 12.59 18.40 5.99
C GLU A 28 11.81 19.28 5.01
N ALA A 29 11.19 18.65 4.01
CA ALA A 29 10.38 19.33 3.01
C ALA A 29 8.92 19.45 3.48
N TRP A 30 8.39 18.41 4.10
CA TRP A 30 7.03 18.34 4.64
C TRP A 30 6.88 17.14 5.58
N VAL A 31 5.81 17.18 6.37
CA VAL A 31 5.38 16.09 7.24
C VAL A 31 3.92 15.77 6.95
N PHE A 32 3.60 14.51 6.77
CA PHE A 32 2.23 14.02 6.68
C PHE A 32 1.87 13.19 7.91
N ARG A 33 0.76 13.50 8.56
CA ARG A 33 0.26 12.75 9.73
C ARG A 33 -0.98 11.97 9.31
N THR A 34 -0.87 10.64 9.28
CA THR A 34 -1.95 9.75 8.83
C THR A 34 -3.16 9.74 9.77
N GLY A 35 -2.98 10.15 11.03
CA GLY A 35 -4.01 10.03 12.04
C GLY A 35 -4.32 8.59 12.45
N ASP A 36 -3.53 7.61 11.99
CA ASP A 36 -3.70 6.22 12.37
C ASP A 36 -3.04 5.98 13.73
N VAL A 37 -3.86 5.70 14.73
CA VAL A 37 -3.44 5.51 16.13
C VAL A 37 -4.05 4.24 16.69
N LYS A 38 -3.41 3.66 17.70
CA LYS A 38 -3.88 2.46 18.40
C LYS A 38 -5.32 2.64 18.89
N GLN A 39 -6.17 1.66 18.59
CA GLN A 39 -7.56 1.60 19.02
C GLN A 39 -7.74 0.69 20.24
N PRO A 40 -8.83 0.83 21.03
CA PRO A 40 -9.04 0.01 22.23
C PRO A 40 -9.07 -1.50 21.99
N ASN A 41 -9.53 -1.93 20.80
CA ASN A 41 -9.67 -3.35 20.43
C ASN A 41 -8.45 -3.90 19.68
N ASP A 42 -7.41 -3.09 19.51
CA ASP A 42 -6.20 -3.55 18.84
C ASP A 42 -5.44 -4.56 19.69
N PRO A 43 -4.74 -5.51 19.07
CA PRO A 43 -3.84 -6.40 19.77
C PRO A 43 -2.74 -5.63 20.50
N GLY A 44 -1.95 -6.34 21.30
CA GLY A 44 -0.87 -5.73 22.07
C GLY A 44 0.10 -4.91 21.21
N GLU A 45 0.40 -5.37 20.00
CA GLU A 45 1.39 -4.76 19.11
C GLU A 45 0.76 -4.22 17.84
N ILE A 46 1.02 -2.94 17.58
CA ILE A 46 0.75 -2.29 16.29
C ILE A 46 1.98 -1.47 15.91
N THR A 47 2.45 -1.62 14.69
CA THR A 47 3.68 -0.96 14.23
C THR A 47 3.52 -0.32 12.86
N ASN A 48 4.33 0.69 12.61
CA ASN A 48 4.44 1.32 11.30
C ASN A 48 5.76 0.87 10.64
N GLU A 49 5.67 -0.10 9.76
CA GLU A 49 6.82 -0.69 9.05
C GLU A 49 6.81 -0.38 7.55
N VAL A 50 5.98 0.56 7.14
CA VAL A 50 5.75 0.82 5.72
C VAL A 50 7.00 1.30 5.00
N THR A 51 7.22 0.74 3.80
CA THR A 51 8.09 1.33 2.79
C THR A 51 7.22 1.96 1.70
N PRO A 52 7.15 3.29 1.64
CA PRO A 52 6.38 3.98 0.60
C PRO A 52 6.93 3.70 -0.79
N ILE A 53 6.04 3.64 -1.79
CA ILE A 53 6.44 3.57 -3.19
C ILE A 53 6.08 4.86 -3.91
N LYS A 54 6.98 5.32 -4.82
CA LYS A 54 6.75 6.49 -5.66
C LYS A 54 6.50 6.06 -7.10
N VAL A 55 5.37 6.50 -7.66
CA VAL A 55 5.03 6.32 -9.08
C VAL A 55 4.63 7.68 -9.66
N GLY A 56 5.34 8.13 -10.69
CA GLY A 56 5.19 9.50 -11.19
C GLY A 56 5.37 10.52 -10.05
N ASP A 57 4.41 11.40 -9.84
CA ASP A 57 4.42 12.42 -8.80
C ASP A 57 3.62 12.02 -7.55
N THR A 58 3.32 10.74 -7.39
CA THR A 58 2.52 10.25 -6.27
C THR A 58 3.33 9.29 -5.40
N LEU A 59 3.28 9.51 -4.09
CA LEU A 59 3.72 8.57 -3.07
C LEU A 59 2.53 7.78 -2.56
N TYR A 60 2.65 6.46 -2.52
CA TYR A 60 1.66 5.57 -1.93
C TYR A 60 2.25 4.93 -0.68
N LEU A 61 1.48 4.95 0.38
CA LEU A 61 1.85 4.33 1.66
C LEU A 61 0.61 3.77 2.35
N CYS A 62 0.79 2.69 3.09
CA CYS A 62 -0.24 2.15 3.97
C CYS A 62 0.13 2.41 5.44
N THR A 63 -0.84 2.29 6.32
CA THR A 63 -0.66 2.45 7.77
C THR A 63 -0.80 1.10 8.48
N ALA A 64 -0.63 1.07 9.80
CA ALA A 64 -0.81 -0.14 10.59
C ALA A 64 -2.18 -0.78 10.36
N HIS A 65 -3.28 0.01 10.35
CA HIS A 65 -4.63 -0.49 10.05
C HIS A 65 -4.90 -0.65 8.54
N GLN A 66 -3.86 -0.75 7.72
CA GLN A 66 -3.89 -0.89 6.25
C GLN A 66 -4.67 0.21 5.51
N ARG A 67 -4.84 1.39 6.13
CA ARG A 67 -5.35 2.56 5.41
C ARG A 67 -4.31 2.98 4.36
N LEU A 68 -4.74 3.15 3.13
CA LEU A 68 -3.87 3.53 2.02
C LEU A 68 -3.99 5.01 1.72
N PHE A 69 -2.87 5.69 1.61
CA PHE A 69 -2.80 7.12 1.24
C PHE A 69 -2.03 7.30 -0.06
N ALA A 70 -2.52 8.21 -0.90
CA ALA A 70 -1.80 8.74 -2.06
C ALA A 70 -1.50 10.22 -1.81
N LEU A 71 -0.23 10.56 -1.79
CA LEU A 71 0.24 11.91 -1.52
C LEU A 71 0.97 12.48 -2.75
N ASP A 72 0.86 13.77 -2.95
CA ASP A 72 1.74 14.49 -3.85
C ASP A 72 3.17 14.44 -3.33
N ALA A 73 4.09 13.90 -4.11
CA ALA A 73 5.46 13.63 -3.65
C ALA A 73 6.27 14.90 -3.34
N ALA A 74 5.93 16.03 -3.95
CA ALA A 74 6.65 17.28 -3.77
C ALA A 74 6.16 18.05 -2.54
N SER A 75 4.84 18.06 -2.30
CA SER A 75 4.21 18.89 -1.28
C SER A 75 3.70 18.11 -0.06
N GLY A 76 3.63 16.78 -0.13
CA GLY A 76 3.02 15.95 0.92
C GLY A 76 1.51 16.10 1.03
N LYS A 77 0.86 16.83 0.13
CA LYS A 77 -0.60 16.98 0.15
C LYS A 77 -1.28 15.68 -0.23
N GLU A 78 -2.32 15.32 0.53
CA GLU A 78 -3.15 14.17 0.21
C GLU A 78 -3.89 14.40 -1.11
N LYS A 79 -3.81 13.41 -2.01
CA LYS A 79 -4.59 13.33 -3.24
C LYS A 79 -5.88 12.55 -3.01
N TRP A 80 -5.76 11.42 -2.32
CA TRP A 80 -6.87 10.57 -1.89
C TRP A 80 -6.39 9.58 -0.81
N HIS A 81 -7.33 8.99 -0.12
CA HIS A 81 -7.08 7.83 0.74
C HIS A 81 -8.18 6.77 0.57
N TYR A 82 -7.86 5.55 0.98
CA TYR A 82 -8.79 4.42 1.05
C TYR A 82 -8.66 3.75 2.42
N ASP A 83 -9.80 3.49 3.06
CA ASP A 83 -9.87 2.76 4.33
C ASP A 83 -10.50 1.39 4.07
N PRO A 84 -9.79 0.27 4.29
CA PRO A 84 -10.35 -1.07 4.15
C PRO A 84 -11.31 -1.44 5.28
N GLU A 85 -11.51 -0.56 6.26
CA GLU A 85 -12.32 -0.79 7.45
C GLU A 85 -11.94 -2.08 8.20
N LEU A 86 -10.63 -2.29 8.37
CA LEU A 86 -10.11 -3.45 9.08
C LEU A 86 -10.68 -3.48 10.50
N LYS A 87 -11.32 -4.60 10.86
CA LYS A 87 -11.78 -4.86 12.22
C LYS A 87 -10.75 -5.71 12.94
N THR A 88 -10.00 -5.09 13.82
CA THR A 88 -9.02 -5.77 14.66
C THR A 88 -9.69 -6.41 15.88
N ASN A 89 -9.07 -7.42 16.44
CA ASN A 89 -9.44 -8.05 17.69
C ASN A 89 -8.22 -8.71 18.32
N GLU A 90 -8.36 -9.25 19.51
CA GLU A 90 -7.28 -9.89 20.29
C GLU A 90 -6.64 -11.11 19.60
N SER A 91 -7.28 -11.70 18.59
CA SER A 91 -6.72 -12.84 17.85
C SER A 91 -5.69 -12.43 16.80
N PHE A 92 -5.62 -11.14 16.45
CA PHE A 92 -4.54 -10.63 15.60
C PHE A 92 -3.24 -10.66 16.39
N GLN A 93 -2.23 -11.28 15.83
CA GLN A 93 -0.92 -11.35 16.46
C GLN A 93 -0.21 -10.01 16.41
N HIS A 94 -0.32 -9.33 15.28
CA HIS A 94 0.32 -8.06 14.99
C HIS A 94 -0.48 -7.30 13.94
N VAL A 95 -0.62 -6.00 14.10
CA VAL A 95 -1.25 -5.12 13.10
C VAL A 95 -0.21 -4.22 12.49
N THR A 96 0.13 -4.48 11.24
CA THR A 96 1.12 -3.70 10.49
C THR A 96 0.83 -3.74 8.99
N CYS A 97 1.35 -2.78 8.25
CA CYS A 97 1.44 -2.82 6.80
C CYS A 97 2.88 -2.51 6.39
N ARG A 98 3.52 -3.42 5.66
CA ARG A 98 4.91 -3.26 5.20
C ARG A 98 5.02 -2.53 3.87
N GLY A 99 3.93 -2.48 3.11
CA GLY A 99 3.88 -1.75 1.84
C GLY A 99 2.77 -2.21 0.94
N VAL A 100 2.72 -1.58 -0.21
CA VAL A 100 1.78 -1.87 -1.29
C VAL A 100 2.52 -2.13 -2.59
N SER A 101 1.84 -2.74 -3.56
CA SER A 101 2.41 -2.97 -4.89
C SER A 101 1.68 -2.13 -5.94
N TYR A 102 2.41 -1.67 -6.94
CA TYR A 102 1.86 -0.98 -8.11
C TYR A 102 1.89 -1.89 -9.32
N HIS A 103 0.79 -1.92 -10.06
CA HIS A 103 0.68 -2.60 -11.34
C HIS A 103 0.08 -1.67 -12.39
N GLU A 104 0.64 -1.68 -13.60
CA GLU A 104 0.12 -1.01 -14.76
C GLU A 104 -0.18 -2.04 -15.86
N ALA A 105 -1.43 -2.04 -16.31
CA ALA A 105 -1.88 -2.91 -17.39
C ALA A 105 -1.24 -2.48 -18.71
N LYS A 106 -0.77 -3.45 -19.48
CA LYS A 106 -0.23 -3.19 -20.81
C LYS A 106 -1.36 -3.18 -21.83
N ALA A 107 -1.48 -2.12 -22.62
CA ALA A 107 -2.55 -1.95 -23.60
C ALA A 107 -2.64 -3.14 -24.59
N GLU A 108 -1.50 -3.75 -24.91
CA GLU A 108 -1.43 -4.86 -25.87
C GLU A 108 -2.00 -6.18 -25.33
N THR A 109 -2.13 -6.32 -24.00
CA THR A 109 -2.52 -7.58 -23.36
C THR A 109 -3.72 -7.45 -22.43
N ALA A 110 -4.08 -6.24 -22.03
CA ALA A 110 -5.21 -6.00 -21.14
C ALA A 110 -6.53 -5.95 -21.94
N SER A 111 -7.62 -6.38 -21.29
CA SER A 111 -8.94 -6.22 -21.91
C SER A 111 -9.41 -4.76 -21.92
N PRO A 112 -10.32 -4.38 -22.85
CA PRO A 112 -10.87 -3.03 -22.87
C PRO A 112 -11.51 -2.60 -21.56
N GLU A 113 -12.16 -3.52 -20.85
CA GLU A 113 -12.81 -3.27 -19.56
C GLU A 113 -11.78 -2.89 -18.50
N VAL A 114 -10.65 -3.60 -18.43
CA VAL A 114 -9.54 -3.29 -17.52
C VAL A 114 -8.95 -1.93 -17.84
N MET A 115 -8.78 -1.61 -19.13
CA MET A 115 -8.24 -0.31 -19.55
C MET A 115 -9.18 0.84 -19.25
N ALA A 116 -10.50 0.62 -19.31
CA ALA A 116 -11.49 1.62 -18.98
C ALA A 116 -11.68 1.84 -17.48
N ASP A 117 -11.61 0.77 -16.69
CA ASP A 117 -11.84 0.80 -15.23
C ASP A 117 -10.58 1.20 -14.47
N CYS A 118 -9.52 0.42 -14.61
CA CYS A 118 -8.39 0.50 -13.68
C CYS A 118 -7.08 0.04 -14.32
N PRO A 119 -6.57 0.78 -15.34
CA PRO A 119 -5.31 0.41 -16.00
C PRO A 119 -4.10 0.52 -15.06
N ARG A 120 -4.17 1.43 -14.09
CA ARG A 120 -3.13 1.62 -13.06
C ARG A 120 -3.73 1.37 -11.69
N ARG A 121 -3.16 0.42 -10.95
CA ARG A 121 -3.73 -0.02 -9.67
C ARG A 121 -2.67 -0.18 -8.59
N ILE A 122 -3.10 0.09 -7.37
CA ILE A 122 -2.38 -0.27 -6.15
C ILE A 122 -3.00 -1.55 -5.61
N ILE A 123 -2.18 -2.52 -5.25
CA ILE A 123 -2.59 -3.76 -4.61
C ILE A 123 -2.26 -3.63 -3.12
N LEU A 124 -3.30 -3.67 -2.31
CA LEU A 124 -3.25 -3.55 -0.86
C LEU A 124 -3.55 -4.91 -0.22
N PRO A 125 -2.58 -5.54 0.46
CA PRO A 125 -2.87 -6.69 1.32
C PRO A 125 -3.50 -6.20 2.63
N VAL A 126 -4.48 -6.96 3.13
CA VAL A 126 -5.16 -6.65 4.40
C VAL A 126 -5.07 -7.85 5.33
N ASN A 127 -4.78 -7.61 6.62
CA ASN A 127 -4.53 -8.66 7.61
C ASN A 127 -5.75 -9.57 7.89
N ASP A 128 -6.91 -9.26 7.36
CA ASP A 128 -8.09 -10.13 7.39
C ASP A 128 -8.18 -11.11 6.20
N GLY A 129 -7.11 -11.21 5.40
CA GLY A 129 -7.03 -12.11 4.25
C GLY A 129 -7.64 -11.55 2.97
N ARG A 130 -7.94 -10.25 2.90
CA ARG A 130 -8.33 -9.59 1.65
C ARG A 130 -7.10 -9.10 0.89
N LEU A 131 -7.15 -9.20 -0.43
CA LEU A 131 -6.27 -8.50 -1.35
C LEU A 131 -7.13 -7.52 -2.16
N ILE A 132 -6.85 -6.23 -2.03
CA ILE A 132 -7.71 -5.18 -2.60
C ILE A 132 -6.97 -4.47 -3.72
N ALA A 133 -7.62 -4.31 -4.87
CA ALA A 133 -7.12 -3.53 -5.99
C ALA A 133 -7.81 -2.16 -6.04
N ILE A 134 -7.01 -1.10 -6.00
CA ILE A 134 -7.46 0.28 -5.90
C ILE A 134 -6.89 1.07 -7.07
N ASN A 135 -7.72 1.85 -7.75
CA ASN A 135 -7.31 2.72 -8.84
C ASN A 135 -6.29 3.75 -8.33
N ALA A 136 -5.09 3.73 -8.91
CA ALA A 136 -3.97 4.55 -8.48
C ALA A 136 -4.21 6.06 -8.63
N GLU A 137 -5.17 6.48 -9.48
CA GLU A 137 -5.44 7.90 -9.74
C GLU A 137 -6.46 8.50 -8.76
N ASN A 138 -7.47 7.71 -8.38
CA ASN A 138 -8.64 8.25 -7.69
C ASN A 138 -9.04 7.52 -6.39
N GLY A 139 -8.33 6.45 -6.01
CA GLY A 139 -8.57 5.72 -4.76
C GLY A 139 -9.82 4.83 -4.76
N LYS A 140 -10.53 4.67 -5.88
CA LYS A 140 -11.71 3.79 -5.98
C LYS A 140 -11.30 2.34 -6.21
N LEU A 141 -12.18 1.41 -5.85
CA LEU A 141 -11.97 -0.01 -6.15
C LEU A 141 -11.91 -0.25 -7.66
N CYS A 142 -11.05 -1.17 -8.07
CA CYS A 142 -10.96 -1.64 -9.45
C CYS A 142 -12.04 -2.71 -9.69
N GLU A 143 -13.17 -2.33 -10.22
CA GLU A 143 -14.35 -3.21 -10.41
C GLU A 143 -14.05 -4.48 -11.21
N THR A 144 -13.08 -4.42 -12.13
CA THR A 144 -12.63 -5.54 -12.96
C THR A 144 -11.68 -6.52 -12.24
N PHE A 145 -11.28 -6.23 -11.01
CA PHE A 145 -10.42 -7.12 -10.23
C PHE A 145 -11.25 -8.01 -9.32
N ALA A 146 -11.11 -9.35 -9.47
CA ALA A 146 -11.77 -10.37 -8.64
C ALA A 146 -13.28 -10.08 -8.42
N ASN A 147 -13.74 -10.00 -7.17
CA ASN A 147 -15.10 -9.63 -6.84
C ASN A 147 -15.16 -8.12 -6.55
N LYS A 148 -15.39 -7.30 -7.59
CA LYS A 148 -15.52 -5.84 -7.50
C LYS A 148 -14.38 -5.17 -6.70
N GLY A 149 -13.15 -5.52 -7.04
CA GLY A 149 -11.97 -4.93 -6.44
C GLY A 149 -11.38 -5.71 -5.27
N VAL A 150 -12.03 -6.78 -4.81
CA VAL A 150 -11.62 -7.52 -3.60
C VAL A 150 -11.47 -9.02 -3.90
N LEU A 151 -10.29 -9.56 -3.63
CA LEU A 151 -10.01 -11.00 -3.63
C LEU A 151 -9.92 -11.48 -2.17
N ASN A 152 -10.76 -12.47 -1.82
CA ASN A 152 -10.66 -13.16 -0.54
C ASN A 152 -9.67 -14.32 -0.67
N LEU A 153 -8.52 -14.21 -0.03
CA LEU A 153 -7.47 -15.23 -0.03
C LEU A 153 -7.82 -16.45 0.84
N GLN A 154 -8.80 -16.32 1.74
CA GLN A 154 -9.21 -17.41 2.63
C GLN A 154 -10.15 -18.41 1.96
N SER A 155 -10.73 -18.10 0.80
CA SER A 155 -11.78 -18.89 0.17
C SER A 155 -11.44 -20.35 -0.12
N ASN A 156 -10.15 -20.70 -0.14
CA ASN A 156 -9.65 -22.06 -0.39
C ASN A 156 -8.64 -22.53 0.67
N MET A 157 -8.59 -21.86 1.82
CA MET A 157 -7.68 -22.24 2.91
C MET A 157 -8.42 -23.06 3.97
N PRO A 158 -7.77 -24.05 4.59
CA PRO A 158 -8.35 -24.72 5.76
C PRO A 158 -8.57 -23.68 6.87
N ASP A 159 -9.47 -24.01 7.81
CA ASP A 159 -9.90 -23.15 8.93
C ASP A 159 -8.74 -22.39 9.57
N THR A 160 -8.51 -21.17 9.10
CA THR A 160 -7.52 -20.27 9.62
C THR A 160 -8.21 -19.12 10.32
N LYS A 161 -7.68 -18.72 11.46
CA LYS A 161 -8.23 -17.58 12.20
C LYS A 161 -7.81 -16.28 11.52
N PRO A 162 -8.71 -15.29 11.38
CA PRO A 162 -8.33 -13.96 10.93
C PRO A 162 -7.17 -13.41 11.77
N GLY A 163 -6.21 -12.75 11.12
CA GLY A 163 -5.04 -12.18 11.79
C GLY A 163 -3.81 -13.09 11.89
N LEU A 164 -3.88 -14.31 11.34
CA LEU A 164 -2.70 -15.16 11.17
C LEU A 164 -2.01 -15.00 9.79
N TYR A 165 -2.45 -14.04 9.01
CA TYR A 165 -1.89 -13.73 7.69
C TYR A 165 -1.06 -12.45 7.79
N GLU A 166 0.24 -12.60 7.87
CA GLU A 166 1.18 -11.51 7.70
C GLU A 166 1.86 -11.54 6.32
#